data_b6b59657a0573fb1f44266c98ae0e313
#
_entry.id   b6b59657a0573fb1f44266c98ae0e313
#
_cell.length_a   1.000
_cell.length_b   1.000
_cell.length_c   1.000
_cell.angle_alpha   90.00
_cell.angle_beta   90.00
_cell.angle_gamma   90.00
#
_symmetry.space_group_name_H-M   'P 1'
#
loop_
_entity.id
_entity.type
_entity.pdbx_description
1 polymer ?
#
loop_
_entity_poly.entity_id
_entity_poly.type
_entity_poly.pdbx_seq_one_letter_code
_entity_poly.pdbx_strand_id
1 'polypeptide(L)'
;MQKGKVRNMFSGGNTSKGFFSRFDHIMSREDARRIFVIKGGPGTGKGTFMRNISEIMTDRRYDTEHIHCSSDSKSLDALVIPELKVALLDGTAPHVIDPKVPGAVDEIINLGEYWCDSALAEKRDEIMKVSDEIRVYFQRAYRYLKAAWHIYEDSSTMYGSAMDKVRLNSIAGEFTAMLFDVFPPAGKPGRQRCLFASAITPDGLVSYVDDLMTLDNIYVFEGFPGSGTDIVLERIKTAAVERGFDVEAFYCGFDPDKLEHLIIPEINTGFSTAGKYHSTDACANKRVDFRELLDDSAISKLGPELEY
;
A
#
# COMPACT_ATOMS: atom_id res chain seq x y z
N MET A 1 0.90 -31.28 5.78
CA MET A 1 0.26 -30.27 6.65
C MET A 1 0.38 -28.92 5.95
N GLN A 2 -0.66 -28.08 5.96
CA GLN A 2 -0.64 -26.81 5.26
C GLN A 2 0.25 -25.82 6.02
N LYS A 3 1.17 -25.15 5.29
CA LYS A 3 2.00 -24.06 5.85
C LYS A 3 1.13 -22.81 6.10
N GLY A 4 1.62 -21.88 6.93
CA GLY A 4 1.05 -20.55 7.05
C GLY A 4 1.08 -19.83 5.70
N LYS A 5 0.15 -18.90 5.52
CA LYS A 5 0.05 -18.07 4.31
C LYS A 5 1.02 -16.89 4.37
N VAL A 6 1.45 -16.44 3.21
CA VAL A 6 2.20 -15.19 3.06
C VAL A 6 1.31 -14.19 2.32
N ARG A 7 1.18 -12.98 2.88
CA ARG A 7 0.55 -11.82 2.22
C ARG A 7 1.63 -10.83 1.84
N ASN A 8 1.61 -10.35 0.61
CA ASN A 8 2.59 -9.41 0.09
C ASN A 8 1.98 -8.01 -0.06
N MET A 9 2.74 -6.96 0.30
CA MET A 9 2.30 -5.56 0.18
C MET A 9 3.50 -4.61 0.32
N PHE A 10 3.26 -3.30 0.25
CA PHE A 10 4.27 -2.26 0.47
C PHE A 10 3.80 -1.27 1.54
N SER A 11 4.75 -0.72 2.30
CA SER A 11 4.52 0.38 3.24
C SER A 11 5.18 1.69 2.82
N GLY A 12 6.03 1.64 1.81
CA GLY A 12 6.68 2.79 1.20
C GLY A 12 6.58 2.72 -0.32
N GLY A 13 6.43 3.87 -0.99
CA GLY A 13 6.30 3.95 -2.44
C GLY A 13 7.06 5.10 -3.06
N ASN A 14 7.56 4.89 -4.29
CA ASN A 14 8.08 5.94 -5.15
C ASN A 14 6.91 6.59 -5.88
N THR A 15 6.41 7.71 -5.37
CA THR A 15 5.17 8.34 -5.83
C THR A 15 5.43 9.65 -6.60
N SER A 16 4.37 10.25 -7.12
CA SER A 16 4.39 11.60 -7.70
C SER A 16 4.82 12.68 -6.68
N LYS A 17 4.67 12.40 -5.39
CA LYS A 17 5.06 13.28 -4.27
C LYS A 17 6.45 12.95 -3.71
N GLY A 18 7.22 12.10 -4.39
CA GLY A 18 8.50 11.59 -3.92
C GLY A 18 8.33 10.26 -3.17
N PHE A 19 9.30 9.92 -2.32
CA PHE A 19 9.14 8.77 -1.45
C PHE A 19 8.04 9.04 -0.42
N PHE A 20 7.01 8.21 -0.43
CA PHE A 20 5.88 8.32 0.49
C PHE A 20 5.86 7.13 1.46
N SER A 21 5.88 7.41 2.76
CA SER A 21 5.99 6.39 3.81
C SER A 21 4.70 6.22 4.59
N ARG A 22 4.27 4.97 4.74
CA ARG A 22 3.18 4.51 5.61
C ARG A 22 3.68 3.49 6.64
N PHE A 23 4.93 3.56 7.02
CA PHE A 23 5.57 2.63 7.96
C PHE A 23 4.90 2.59 9.32
N ASP A 24 4.29 3.69 9.76
CA ASP A 24 3.54 3.73 11.02
C ASP A 24 2.28 2.82 11.00
N HIS A 25 1.83 2.41 9.80
CA HIS A 25 0.71 1.50 9.62
C HIS A 25 1.10 0.03 9.49
N ILE A 26 2.38 -0.32 9.54
CA ILE A 26 2.80 -1.73 9.48
C ILE A 26 2.23 -2.50 10.67
N MET A 27 2.45 -1.99 11.87
CA MET A 27 1.88 -2.51 13.12
C MET A 27 1.75 -1.38 14.15
N SER A 28 0.56 -1.23 14.72
CA SER A 28 0.31 -0.27 15.79
C SER A 28 1.06 -0.71 17.07
N ARG A 29 1.61 0.24 17.79
CA ARG A 29 2.32 -0.06 19.05
C ARG A 29 1.38 -0.45 20.19
N GLU A 30 0.13 -0.02 20.12
CA GLU A 30 -0.91 -0.42 21.07
C GLU A 30 -1.24 -1.90 20.95
N ASP A 31 -1.16 -2.47 19.75
CA ASP A 31 -1.46 -3.87 19.47
C ASP A 31 -0.22 -4.76 19.53
N ALA A 32 0.95 -4.18 19.30
CA ALA A 32 2.19 -4.93 19.20
C ALA A 32 2.62 -5.52 20.55
N ARG A 33 2.97 -6.78 20.53
CA ARG A 33 3.69 -7.42 21.64
C ARG A 33 5.18 -7.06 21.61
N ARG A 34 5.75 -7.01 20.38
CA ARG A 34 7.15 -6.67 20.16
C ARG A 34 7.37 -6.17 18.74
N ILE A 35 8.15 -5.10 18.61
CA ILE A 35 8.63 -4.57 17.34
C ILE A 35 10.15 -4.56 17.37
N PHE A 36 10.78 -5.32 16.47
CA PHE A 36 12.23 -5.34 16.29
C PHE A 36 12.62 -4.35 15.21
N VAL A 37 13.35 -3.30 15.57
CA VAL A 37 13.91 -2.34 14.63
C VAL A 37 15.32 -2.76 14.26
N ILE A 38 15.49 -3.24 13.02
CA ILE A 38 16.78 -3.76 12.54
C ILE A 38 17.59 -2.60 11.98
N LYS A 39 18.75 -2.35 12.58
CA LYS A 39 19.74 -1.37 12.11
C LYS A 39 20.87 -2.09 11.38
N GLY A 40 21.38 -1.46 10.32
CA GLY A 40 22.49 -1.96 9.51
C GLY A 40 22.39 -1.38 8.10
N GLY A 41 23.49 -1.06 7.43
CA GLY A 41 23.50 -0.48 6.10
C GLY A 41 23.09 -1.48 4.98
N PRO A 42 23.16 -1.06 3.73
CA PRO A 42 22.94 -1.95 2.59
C PRO A 42 23.86 -3.17 2.64
N GLY A 43 23.34 -4.34 2.25
CA GLY A 43 24.12 -5.56 2.18
C GLY A 43 24.35 -6.32 3.51
N THR A 44 23.86 -5.82 4.65
CA THR A 44 24.01 -6.50 5.97
C THR A 44 23.11 -7.73 6.15
N GLY A 45 22.31 -8.08 5.14
CA GLY A 45 21.47 -9.28 5.20
C GLY A 45 20.13 -9.11 5.91
N LYS A 46 19.67 -7.87 6.18
CA LYS A 46 18.38 -7.60 6.84
C LYS A 46 17.21 -8.35 6.18
N GLY A 47 17.06 -8.19 4.86
CA GLY A 47 16.00 -8.87 4.12
C GLY A 47 16.10 -10.40 4.17
N THR A 48 17.31 -10.97 4.09
CA THR A 48 17.54 -12.41 4.23
C THR A 48 17.20 -12.89 5.64
N PHE A 49 17.56 -12.13 6.66
CA PHE A 49 17.23 -12.43 8.05
C PHE A 49 15.71 -12.49 8.25
N MET A 50 14.97 -11.50 7.75
CA MET A 50 13.50 -11.49 7.81
C MET A 50 12.88 -12.65 7.05
N ARG A 51 13.38 -13.00 5.85
CA ARG A 51 12.90 -14.16 5.08
C ARG A 51 13.09 -15.47 5.80
N ASN A 52 14.26 -15.71 6.37
CA ASN A 52 14.53 -16.93 7.12
C ASN A 52 13.58 -17.08 8.33
N ILE A 53 13.29 -15.98 9.01
CA ILE A 53 12.28 -15.97 10.09
C ILE A 53 10.88 -16.29 9.53
N SER A 54 10.50 -15.69 8.40
CA SER A 54 9.22 -15.96 7.76
C SER A 54 9.07 -17.44 7.40
N GLU A 55 10.10 -18.06 6.81
CA GLU A 55 10.09 -19.48 6.48
C GLU A 55 9.87 -20.35 7.72
N ILE A 56 10.60 -20.07 8.81
CA ILE A 56 10.43 -20.78 10.08
C ILE A 56 9.01 -20.63 10.63
N MET A 57 8.43 -19.42 10.53
CA MET A 57 7.10 -19.15 11.06
C MET A 57 6.01 -19.79 10.22
N THR A 58 6.11 -19.70 8.90
CA THR A 58 5.16 -20.37 7.99
C THR A 58 5.21 -21.89 8.12
N ASP A 59 6.40 -22.50 8.32
CA ASP A 59 6.54 -23.92 8.62
C ASP A 59 5.87 -24.31 9.95
N ARG A 60 5.79 -23.37 10.89
CA ARG A 60 5.05 -23.50 12.16
C ARG A 60 3.57 -23.14 12.05
N ARG A 61 3.08 -22.86 10.83
CA ARG A 61 1.67 -22.52 10.49
C ARG A 61 1.23 -21.13 10.92
N TYR A 62 2.13 -20.22 11.22
CA TYR A 62 1.80 -18.82 11.39
C TYR A 62 1.71 -18.13 10.03
N ASP A 63 0.66 -17.36 9.83
CA ASP A 63 0.59 -16.47 8.68
C ASP A 63 1.59 -15.32 8.84
N THR A 64 2.17 -14.88 7.73
CA THR A 64 3.14 -13.79 7.71
C THR A 64 2.77 -12.75 6.66
N GLU A 65 3.18 -11.50 6.91
CA GLU A 65 3.06 -10.42 5.94
C GLU A 65 4.45 -9.94 5.55
N HIS A 66 4.72 -9.95 4.27
CA HIS A 66 5.93 -9.43 3.66
C HIS A 66 5.68 -8.01 3.18
N ILE A 67 6.35 -7.05 3.80
CA ILE A 67 6.34 -5.66 3.36
C ILE A 67 7.57 -5.46 2.48
N HIS A 68 7.34 -5.33 1.18
CA HIS A 68 8.40 -5.22 0.19
C HIS A 68 8.97 -3.81 0.10
N CYS A 69 10.24 -3.71 -0.29
CA CYS A 69 10.88 -2.44 -0.58
C CYS A 69 10.54 -1.96 -2.00
N SER A 70 10.11 -0.71 -2.13
CA SER A 70 9.83 -0.14 -3.45
C SER A 70 11.08 0.21 -4.26
N SER A 71 12.25 0.27 -3.61
CA SER A 71 13.55 0.49 -4.28
C SER A 71 14.24 -0.80 -4.72
N ASP A 72 13.89 -1.93 -4.10
CA ASP A 72 14.32 -3.29 -4.44
C ASP A 72 13.19 -4.26 -4.09
N SER A 73 12.33 -4.57 -5.07
CA SER A 73 11.14 -5.41 -4.89
C SER A 73 11.44 -6.82 -4.37
N LYS A 74 12.70 -7.26 -4.48
CA LYS A 74 13.19 -8.53 -3.92
C LYS A 74 13.58 -8.44 -2.46
N SER A 75 13.73 -7.24 -1.91
CA SER A 75 14.06 -7.02 -0.50
C SER A 75 12.80 -6.80 0.34
N LEU A 76 12.89 -7.06 1.65
CA LEU A 76 11.84 -6.78 2.60
C LEU A 76 12.23 -5.56 3.44
N ASP A 77 11.30 -4.61 3.56
CA ASP A 77 11.36 -3.49 4.49
C ASP A 77 10.78 -3.88 5.86
N ALA A 78 9.85 -4.87 5.88
CA ALA A 78 9.36 -5.44 7.13
C ALA A 78 8.80 -6.85 6.96
N LEU A 79 8.73 -7.56 8.09
CA LEU A 79 8.03 -8.82 8.28
C LEU A 79 7.07 -8.67 9.47
N VAL A 80 5.79 -9.03 9.27
CA VAL A 80 4.81 -9.06 10.34
C VAL A 80 4.34 -10.50 10.56
N ILE A 81 4.15 -10.87 11.83
CA ILE A 81 3.53 -12.13 12.25
C ILE A 81 2.30 -11.76 13.07
N PRO A 82 1.11 -11.61 12.43
CA PRO A 82 -0.07 -11.00 13.03
C PRO A 82 -0.53 -11.71 14.31
N GLU A 83 -0.62 -13.03 14.28
CA GLU A 83 -1.07 -13.83 15.45
C GLU A 83 -0.19 -13.66 16.69
N LEU A 84 1.12 -13.48 16.48
CA LEU A 84 2.07 -13.25 17.57
C LEU A 84 2.16 -11.79 17.98
N LYS A 85 1.57 -10.87 17.18
CA LYS A 85 1.67 -9.42 17.34
C LYS A 85 3.13 -8.95 17.35
N VAL A 86 3.94 -9.49 16.43
CA VAL A 86 5.36 -9.21 16.28
C VAL A 86 5.63 -8.65 14.91
N ALA A 87 6.45 -7.60 14.85
CA ALA A 87 6.97 -7.06 13.61
C ALA A 87 8.49 -6.92 13.66
N LEU A 88 9.15 -7.14 12.51
CA LEU A 88 10.54 -6.83 12.26
C LEU A 88 10.57 -5.74 11.19
N LEU A 89 11.22 -4.61 11.45
CA LEU A 89 11.23 -3.44 10.57
C LEU A 89 12.67 -3.10 10.18
N ASP A 90 12.93 -2.85 8.90
CA ASP A 90 14.16 -2.18 8.49
C ASP A 90 14.12 -0.72 8.97
N GLY A 91 15.00 -0.39 9.90
CA GLY A 91 15.11 0.93 10.51
C GLY A 91 16.23 1.79 9.91
N THR A 92 16.71 1.46 8.69
CA THR A 92 17.78 2.21 8.01
C THR A 92 17.25 3.14 6.93
N ALA A 93 18.05 4.12 6.53
CA ALA A 93 17.70 5.07 5.47
C ALA A 93 17.30 4.31 4.17
N PRO A 94 16.28 4.79 3.45
CA PRO A 94 15.52 6.03 3.63
C PRO A 94 14.43 5.97 4.72
N HIS A 95 14.19 4.81 5.34
CA HIS A 95 13.12 4.55 6.33
C HIS A 95 13.65 4.62 7.76
N VAL A 96 14.21 5.75 8.15
CA VAL A 96 14.74 5.88 9.52
C VAL A 96 13.60 5.70 10.53
N ILE A 97 13.59 4.54 11.20
CA ILE A 97 12.67 4.24 12.29
C ILE A 97 13.47 4.14 13.57
N ASP A 98 13.04 4.90 14.58
CA ASP A 98 13.58 4.80 15.92
C ASP A 98 12.52 4.22 16.88
N PRO A 99 12.97 3.54 17.95
CA PRO A 99 12.10 3.04 18.99
C PRO A 99 11.23 4.15 19.58
N LYS A 100 9.90 3.98 19.58
CA LYS A 100 8.96 4.91 20.23
C LYS A 100 8.67 4.53 21.68
N VAL A 101 8.71 3.22 21.98
CA VAL A 101 8.49 2.65 23.33
C VAL A 101 9.61 1.66 23.66
N PRO A 102 10.85 2.15 23.86
CA PRO A 102 12.03 1.31 24.01
C PRO A 102 11.91 0.34 25.20
N GLY A 103 12.30 -0.90 25.00
CA GLY A 103 12.31 -1.96 26.01
C GLY A 103 10.93 -2.55 26.33
N ALA A 104 9.85 -1.77 26.28
CA ALA A 104 8.50 -2.28 26.52
C ALA A 104 7.89 -2.92 25.26
N VAL A 105 8.02 -2.26 24.11
CA VAL A 105 7.50 -2.73 22.81
C VAL A 105 8.64 -2.81 21.78
N ASP A 106 9.40 -1.73 21.61
CA ASP A 106 10.43 -1.65 20.59
C ASP A 106 11.79 -2.16 21.11
N GLU A 107 12.50 -2.92 20.29
CA GLU A 107 13.84 -3.42 20.54
C GLU A 107 14.72 -3.24 19.31
N ILE A 108 15.98 -2.84 19.48
CA ILE A 108 16.93 -2.66 18.38
C ILE A 108 17.71 -3.96 18.18
N ILE A 109 17.76 -4.43 16.93
CA ILE A 109 18.71 -5.45 16.47
C ILE A 109 19.74 -4.73 15.60
N ASN A 110 21.00 -4.67 16.05
CA ASN A 110 22.07 -4.00 15.34
C ASN A 110 22.90 -5.00 14.52
N LEU A 111 22.57 -5.17 13.23
CA LEU A 111 23.38 -6.00 12.33
C LEU A 111 24.69 -5.30 11.89
N GLY A 112 24.85 -4.01 12.20
CA GLY A 112 26.10 -3.29 11.96
C GLY A 112 27.25 -3.77 12.83
N GLU A 113 27.00 -4.48 13.93
CA GLU A 113 28.04 -5.11 14.77
C GLU A 113 28.86 -6.17 14.04
N TYR A 114 28.34 -6.68 12.93
CA TYR A 114 29.02 -7.70 12.11
C TYR A 114 29.80 -7.11 10.93
N TRP A 115 29.94 -5.79 10.85
CA TRP A 115 30.74 -5.12 9.82
C TRP A 115 32.25 -5.22 10.10
N CYS A 116 33.00 -5.20 9.01
CA CYS A 116 34.45 -4.97 9.08
C CYS A 116 34.69 -3.46 8.94
N ASP A 117 34.73 -2.76 10.08
CA ASP A 117 34.85 -1.29 10.14
C ASP A 117 36.10 -0.77 9.41
N SER A 118 37.24 -1.46 9.51
CA SER A 118 38.47 -1.07 8.82
C SER A 118 38.32 -1.12 7.30
N ALA A 119 37.72 -2.18 6.76
CA ALA A 119 37.50 -2.32 5.32
C ALA A 119 36.51 -1.26 4.80
N LEU A 120 35.50 -0.89 5.58
CA LEU A 120 34.56 0.18 5.21
C LEU A 120 35.23 1.55 5.28
N ALA A 121 36.07 1.79 6.29
CA ALA A 121 36.82 3.04 6.43
C ALA A 121 37.78 3.28 5.25
N GLU A 122 38.46 2.25 4.76
CA GLU A 122 39.31 2.30 3.56
C GLU A 122 38.55 2.71 2.30
N LYS A 123 37.26 2.34 2.20
CA LYS A 123 36.39 2.64 1.05
C LYS A 123 35.44 3.83 1.27
N ARG A 124 35.67 4.61 2.30
CA ARG A 124 34.79 5.70 2.71
C ARG A 124 34.39 6.64 1.57
N ASP A 125 35.38 7.15 0.83
CA ASP A 125 35.14 8.15 -0.20
C ASP A 125 34.38 7.56 -1.40
N GLU A 126 34.65 6.28 -1.75
CA GLU A 126 33.90 5.55 -2.76
C GLU A 126 32.44 5.35 -2.35
N ILE A 127 32.21 4.92 -1.10
CA ILE A 127 30.85 4.73 -0.55
C ILE A 127 30.08 6.05 -0.53
N MET A 128 30.71 7.16 -0.11
CA MET A 128 30.07 8.47 -0.10
C MET A 128 29.70 8.92 -1.51
N LYS A 129 30.60 8.76 -2.49
CA LYS A 129 30.36 9.11 -3.89
C LYS A 129 29.18 8.33 -4.46
N VAL A 130 29.13 7.00 -4.28
CA VAL A 130 28.03 6.15 -4.75
C VAL A 130 26.71 6.54 -4.09
N SER A 131 26.74 6.85 -2.79
CA SER A 131 25.53 7.29 -2.07
C SER A 131 24.99 8.61 -2.61
N ASP A 132 25.87 9.55 -2.95
CA ASP A 132 25.49 10.83 -3.57
C ASP A 132 24.93 10.63 -4.98
N GLU A 133 25.52 9.75 -5.79
CA GLU A 133 25.02 9.39 -7.12
C GLU A 133 23.61 8.78 -7.04
N ILE A 134 23.39 7.83 -6.13
CA ILE A 134 22.08 7.22 -5.88
C ILE A 134 21.05 8.30 -5.55
N ARG A 135 21.38 9.21 -4.65
CA ARG A 135 20.50 10.33 -4.27
C ARG A 135 20.10 11.19 -5.47
N VAL A 136 21.06 11.51 -6.34
CA VAL A 136 20.81 12.30 -7.57
C VAL A 136 19.85 11.56 -8.51
N TYR A 137 20.04 10.24 -8.68
CA TYR A 137 19.16 9.43 -9.55
C TYR A 137 17.72 9.35 -8.99
N PHE A 138 17.54 9.15 -7.69
CA PHE A 138 16.20 9.18 -7.08
C PHE A 138 15.53 10.55 -7.25
N GLN A 139 16.26 11.65 -7.00
CA GLN A 139 15.72 12.99 -7.23
C GLN A 139 15.30 13.21 -8.67
N ARG A 140 16.05 12.65 -9.63
CA ARG A 140 15.70 12.71 -11.06
C ARG A 140 14.44 11.88 -11.34
N ALA A 141 14.33 10.66 -10.82
CA ALA A 141 13.16 9.81 -10.97
C ALA A 141 11.90 10.50 -10.43
N TYR A 142 11.96 11.10 -9.24
CA TYR A 142 10.83 11.83 -8.67
C TYR A 142 10.42 13.06 -9.50
N ARG A 143 11.35 13.74 -10.19
CA ARG A 143 10.98 14.80 -11.13
C ARG A 143 10.19 14.27 -12.33
N TYR A 144 10.53 13.08 -12.84
CA TYR A 144 9.78 12.45 -13.91
C TYR A 144 8.39 11.99 -13.44
N LEU A 145 8.30 11.39 -12.26
CA LEU A 145 7.01 11.00 -11.68
C LEU A 145 6.12 12.23 -11.47
N LYS A 146 6.68 13.34 -11.00
CA LYS A 146 5.94 14.59 -10.84
C LYS A 146 5.48 15.16 -12.18
N ALA A 147 6.28 15.09 -13.22
CA ALA A 147 5.87 15.52 -14.57
C ALA A 147 4.74 14.64 -15.13
N ALA A 148 4.83 13.32 -14.95
CA ALA A 148 3.76 12.40 -15.31
C ALA A 148 2.47 12.67 -14.51
N TRP A 149 2.60 13.09 -13.25
CA TRP A 149 1.48 13.46 -12.40
C TRP A 149 0.64 14.59 -13.01
N HIS A 150 1.26 15.65 -13.55
CA HIS A 150 0.50 16.76 -14.12
C HIS A 150 -0.33 16.33 -15.33
N ILE A 151 0.17 15.42 -16.14
CA ILE A 151 -0.59 14.84 -17.26
C ILE A 151 -1.75 13.97 -16.74
N TYR A 152 -1.49 13.14 -15.72
CA TYR A 152 -2.49 12.30 -15.09
C TYR A 152 -3.60 13.14 -14.42
N GLU A 153 -3.21 14.20 -13.69
CA GLU A 153 -4.12 15.10 -12.98
C GLU A 153 -5.04 15.85 -13.97
N ASP A 154 -4.49 16.31 -15.09
CA ASP A 154 -5.25 16.97 -16.17
C ASP A 154 -6.31 16.02 -16.73
N SER A 155 -5.92 14.83 -17.18
CA SER A 155 -6.86 13.80 -17.63
C SER A 155 -7.90 13.44 -16.58
N SER A 156 -7.48 13.29 -15.32
CA SER A 156 -8.38 12.97 -14.20
C SER A 156 -9.41 14.06 -13.97
N THR A 157 -9.01 15.33 -14.09
CA THR A 157 -9.90 16.49 -13.92
C THR A 157 -10.91 16.56 -15.05
N MET A 158 -10.46 16.35 -16.29
CA MET A 158 -11.34 16.37 -17.47
C MET A 158 -12.42 15.28 -17.35
N TYR A 159 -12.03 14.03 -17.13
CA TYR A 159 -12.99 12.94 -16.97
C TYR A 159 -13.90 13.15 -15.75
N GLY A 160 -13.33 13.58 -14.61
CA GLY A 160 -14.11 13.84 -13.40
C GLY A 160 -15.19 14.93 -13.56
N SER A 161 -14.98 15.88 -14.48
CA SER A 161 -15.97 16.91 -14.82
C SER A 161 -17.14 16.34 -15.60
N ALA A 162 -16.93 15.25 -16.35
CA ALA A 162 -17.93 14.57 -17.17
C ALA A 162 -18.67 13.43 -16.46
N MET A 163 -18.35 13.14 -15.19
CA MET A 163 -18.99 12.08 -14.44
C MET A 163 -20.38 12.46 -13.91
N ASP A 164 -21.35 11.55 -14.03
CA ASP A 164 -22.65 11.67 -13.36
C ASP A 164 -22.50 11.48 -11.85
N LYS A 165 -22.38 12.59 -11.14
CA LYS A 165 -22.20 12.63 -9.67
C LYS A 165 -23.40 12.10 -8.90
N VAL A 166 -24.62 12.13 -9.48
CA VAL A 166 -25.83 11.62 -8.82
C VAL A 166 -25.78 10.09 -8.81
N ARG A 167 -25.51 9.49 -9.96
CA ARG A 167 -25.34 8.01 -10.06
C ARG A 167 -24.16 7.51 -9.22
N LEU A 168 -23.04 8.23 -9.23
CA LEU A 168 -21.87 7.89 -8.40
C LEU A 168 -22.24 7.89 -6.91
N ASN A 169 -22.99 8.90 -6.45
CA ASN A 169 -23.50 8.97 -5.09
C ASN A 169 -24.48 7.83 -4.77
N SER A 170 -25.35 7.43 -5.74
CA SER A 170 -26.27 6.31 -5.59
C SER A 170 -25.52 5.01 -5.37
N ILE A 171 -24.49 4.71 -6.20
CA ILE A 171 -23.66 3.52 -6.05
C ILE A 171 -23.02 3.45 -4.65
N ALA A 172 -22.44 4.54 -4.18
CA ALA A 172 -21.85 4.59 -2.84
C ALA A 172 -22.90 4.32 -1.74
N GLY A 173 -24.10 4.88 -1.88
CA GLY A 173 -25.24 4.65 -0.98
C GLY A 173 -25.71 3.19 -1.00
N GLU A 174 -25.84 2.60 -2.20
CA GLU A 174 -26.24 1.19 -2.37
C GLU A 174 -25.27 0.23 -1.70
N PHE A 175 -23.96 0.38 -1.92
CA PHE A 175 -22.94 -0.45 -1.26
C PHE A 175 -22.93 -0.23 0.24
N THR A 176 -23.05 1.01 0.70
CA THR A 176 -23.09 1.31 2.15
C THR A 176 -24.31 0.67 2.80
N ALA A 177 -25.49 0.76 2.19
CA ALA A 177 -26.70 0.12 2.70
C ALA A 177 -26.58 -1.41 2.67
N MET A 178 -26.14 -1.98 1.54
CA MET A 178 -25.98 -3.42 1.38
C MET A 178 -25.08 -4.03 2.47
N LEU A 179 -24.00 -3.35 2.83
CA LEU A 179 -23.01 -3.88 3.77
C LEU A 179 -23.35 -3.58 5.23
N PHE A 180 -23.97 -2.41 5.50
CA PHE A 180 -23.98 -1.88 6.86
C PHE A 180 -25.37 -1.50 7.41
N ASP A 181 -26.45 -1.72 6.66
CA ASP A 181 -27.79 -1.27 7.06
C ASP A 181 -28.25 -1.87 8.41
N VAL A 182 -27.77 -3.08 8.73
CA VAL A 182 -28.07 -3.76 10.00
C VAL A 182 -27.12 -3.39 11.15
N PHE A 183 -26.07 -2.62 10.87
CA PHE A 183 -25.05 -2.25 11.86
C PHE A 183 -25.20 -0.76 12.22
N PRO A 184 -25.60 -0.41 13.44
CA PRO A 184 -25.61 0.98 13.89
C PRO A 184 -24.20 1.54 14.06
N PRO A 185 -24.01 2.86 14.06
CA PRO A 185 -22.74 3.47 14.42
C PRO A 185 -22.25 2.98 15.78
N ALA A 186 -20.96 2.66 15.87
CA ALA A 186 -20.35 2.14 17.09
C ALA A 186 -19.94 3.28 18.03
N GLY A 187 -19.84 2.98 19.33
CA GLY A 187 -19.34 3.94 20.32
C GLY A 187 -17.85 4.26 20.18
N LYS A 188 -17.10 3.43 19.44
CA LYS A 188 -15.68 3.61 19.09
C LYS A 188 -15.49 3.32 17.62
N PRO A 189 -14.80 4.20 16.88
CA PRO A 189 -14.50 3.94 15.47
C PRO A 189 -13.55 2.75 15.31
N GLY A 190 -13.69 2.05 14.18
CA GLY A 190 -12.77 1.03 13.75
C GLY A 190 -11.38 1.59 13.42
N ARG A 191 -10.40 0.73 13.44
CA ARG A 191 -9.00 1.11 13.12
C ARG A 191 -8.79 1.13 11.60
N GLN A 192 -7.89 1.99 11.17
CA GLN A 192 -7.51 2.11 9.78
C GLN A 192 -6.04 1.75 9.61
N ARG A 193 -5.77 0.71 8.84
CA ARG A 193 -4.43 0.32 8.42
C ARG A 193 -4.22 0.75 6.97
N CYS A 194 -3.36 1.71 6.72
CA CYS A 194 -3.17 2.34 5.41
C CYS A 194 -1.83 1.90 4.80
N LEU A 195 -1.85 1.18 3.69
CA LEU A 195 -0.67 0.62 3.03
C LEU A 195 -0.78 0.80 1.50
N PHE A 196 0.08 0.11 0.73
CA PHE A 196 0.03 0.05 -0.72
C PHE A 196 -0.02 -1.42 -1.17
N ALA A 197 -0.92 -1.74 -2.10
CA ALA A 197 -0.97 -3.05 -2.76
C ALA A 197 0.02 -3.12 -3.93
N SER A 198 0.40 -1.98 -4.47
CA SER A 198 1.30 -1.84 -5.61
C SER A 198 2.32 -0.73 -5.38
N ALA A 199 3.48 -0.82 -6.05
CA ALA A 199 4.49 0.23 -6.01
C ALA A 199 5.20 0.39 -7.36
N ILE A 200 5.66 1.61 -7.64
CA ILE A 200 6.57 1.89 -8.76
C ILE A 200 7.98 1.53 -8.30
N THR A 201 8.58 0.56 -8.97
CA THR A 201 9.90 0.01 -8.66
C THR A 201 10.84 0.15 -9.86
N PRO A 202 12.15 -0.15 -9.72
CA PRO A 202 13.05 -0.23 -10.87
C PRO A 202 12.65 -1.29 -11.91
N ASP A 203 11.89 -2.31 -11.50
CA ASP A 203 11.36 -3.38 -12.39
C ASP A 203 10.01 -2.97 -13.04
N GLY A 204 9.54 -1.73 -12.83
CA GLY A 204 8.24 -1.24 -13.26
C GLY A 204 7.20 -1.24 -12.14
N LEU A 205 5.93 -1.29 -12.52
CA LEU A 205 4.84 -1.41 -11.54
C LEU A 205 4.76 -2.86 -11.03
N VAL A 206 4.98 -3.04 -9.74
CA VAL A 206 4.80 -4.33 -9.06
C VAL A 206 3.51 -4.27 -8.25
N SER A 207 2.64 -5.27 -8.40
CA SER A 207 1.34 -5.35 -7.72
C SER A 207 1.18 -6.69 -7.03
N TYR A 208 0.67 -6.64 -5.81
CA TYR A 208 0.29 -7.81 -4.99
C TYR A 208 -1.21 -7.82 -4.68
N VAL A 209 -2.01 -7.12 -5.47
CA VAL A 209 -3.46 -7.00 -5.23
C VAL A 209 -4.15 -8.37 -5.19
N ASP A 210 -3.73 -9.32 -6.03
CA ASP A 210 -4.34 -10.64 -6.10
C ASP A 210 -4.04 -11.49 -4.85
N ASP A 211 -2.87 -11.30 -4.23
CA ASP A 211 -2.53 -11.92 -2.94
C ASP A 211 -3.42 -11.41 -1.80
N LEU A 212 -3.88 -10.16 -1.90
CA LEU A 212 -4.71 -9.51 -0.89
C LEU A 212 -6.20 -9.80 -1.10
N MET A 213 -6.64 -9.95 -2.35
CA MET A 213 -8.04 -10.19 -2.72
C MET A 213 -8.40 -11.68 -2.69
N THR A 214 -8.18 -12.34 -1.53
CA THR A 214 -8.50 -13.75 -1.28
C THR A 214 -9.65 -13.90 -0.29
N LEU A 215 -10.75 -13.16 -0.52
CA LEU A 215 -11.89 -13.00 0.37
C LEU A 215 -13.14 -13.65 -0.25
N ASP A 216 -14.17 -13.89 0.57
CA ASP A 216 -15.43 -14.49 0.11
C ASP A 216 -16.26 -13.52 -0.75
N ASN A 217 -16.20 -12.22 -0.42
CA ASN A 217 -16.93 -11.20 -1.15
C ASN A 217 -15.95 -10.20 -1.77
N ILE A 218 -15.85 -10.19 -3.08
CA ILE A 218 -14.96 -9.29 -3.82
C ILE A 218 -15.77 -8.47 -4.81
N TYR A 219 -15.61 -7.15 -4.74
CA TYR A 219 -16.22 -6.18 -5.65
C TYR A 219 -15.13 -5.45 -6.43
N VAL A 220 -15.27 -5.41 -7.75
CA VAL A 220 -14.30 -4.73 -8.62
C VAL A 220 -14.96 -3.53 -9.29
N PHE A 221 -14.37 -2.35 -9.10
CA PHE A 221 -14.79 -1.10 -9.71
C PHE A 221 -13.88 -0.81 -10.90
N GLU A 222 -14.41 -1.00 -12.11
CA GLU A 222 -13.68 -0.74 -13.35
C GLU A 222 -13.80 0.74 -13.70
N GLY A 223 -12.66 1.39 -13.91
CA GLY A 223 -12.64 2.83 -14.15
C GLY A 223 -11.36 3.33 -14.79
N PHE A 224 -11.24 4.63 -14.84
CA PHE A 224 -10.11 5.38 -15.38
C PHE A 224 -9.78 6.56 -14.44
N PRO A 225 -8.67 7.27 -14.64
CA PRO A 225 -8.37 8.45 -13.84
C PRO A 225 -9.54 9.43 -13.83
N GLY A 226 -10.02 9.83 -12.64
CA GLY A 226 -11.18 10.73 -12.50
C GLY A 226 -12.55 10.07 -12.52
N SER A 227 -12.65 8.75 -12.69
CA SER A 227 -13.95 8.04 -12.69
C SER A 227 -14.68 8.05 -11.33
N GLY A 228 -14.04 8.47 -10.24
CA GLY A 228 -14.65 8.57 -8.91
C GLY A 228 -14.75 7.24 -8.15
N THR A 229 -14.05 6.19 -8.59
CA THR A 229 -13.97 4.93 -7.85
C THR A 229 -13.43 5.12 -6.44
N ASP A 230 -12.43 5.97 -6.27
CA ASP A 230 -11.85 6.38 -5.00
C ASP A 230 -12.86 7.08 -4.08
N ILE A 231 -13.74 7.93 -4.62
CA ILE A 231 -14.80 8.61 -3.87
C ILE A 231 -15.77 7.59 -3.28
N VAL A 232 -16.15 6.58 -4.07
CA VAL A 232 -17.03 5.51 -3.58
C VAL A 232 -16.34 4.67 -2.50
N LEU A 233 -15.07 4.30 -2.73
CA LEU A 233 -14.28 3.53 -1.74
C LEU A 233 -14.09 4.30 -0.43
N GLU A 234 -13.81 5.60 -0.49
CA GLU A 234 -13.66 6.45 0.71
C GLU A 234 -14.95 6.52 1.52
N ARG A 235 -16.12 6.55 0.86
CA ARG A 235 -17.42 6.51 1.54
C ARG A 235 -17.68 5.17 2.22
N ILE A 236 -17.39 4.06 1.53
CA ILE A 236 -17.53 2.73 2.11
C ILE A 236 -16.59 2.58 3.31
N LYS A 237 -15.33 3.01 3.18
CA LYS A 237 -14.35 3.01 4.26
C LYS A 237 -14.84 3.81 5.47
N THR A 238 -15.32 5.03 5.24
CA THR A 238 -15.84 5.89 6.31
C THR A 238 -17.01 5.23 7.02
N ALA A 239 -17.97 4.68 6.26
CA ALA A 239 -19.13 4.00 6.82
C ALA A 239 -18.76 2.75 7.64
N ALA A 240 -17.74 2.00 7.23
CA ALA A 240 -17.20 0.87 7.98
C ALA A 240 -16.58 1.32 9.32
N VAL A 241 -15.69 2.31 9.24
CA VAL A 241 -14.98 2.84 10.42
C VAL A 241 -15.94 3.43 11.46
N GLU A 242 -16.95 4.19 11.03
CA GLU A 242 -17.97 4.75 11.91
C GLU A 242 -18.80 3.66 12.64
N ARG A 243 -18.90 2.48 12.05
CA ARG A 243 -19.58 1.32 12.62
C ARG A 243 -18.67 0.40 13.44
N GLY A 244 -17.41 0.80 13.62
CA GLY A 244 -16.44 0.08 14.45
C GLY A 244 -15.70 -1.04 13.73
N PHE A 245 -15.89 -1.22 12.41
CA PHE A 245 -15.14 -2.19 11.61
C PHE A 245 -13.71 -1.71 11.38
N ASP A 246 -12.74 -2.58 11.65
CA ASP A 246 -11.37 -2.35 11.24
C ASP A 246 -11.25 -2.45 9.71
N VAL A 247 -10.40 -1.63 9.12
CA VAL A 247 -10.19 -1.62 7.67
C VAL A 247 -8.72 -1.66 7.29
N GLU A 248 -8.40 -2.35 6.20
CA GLU A 248 -7.13 -2.25 5.49
C GLU A 248 -7.37 -1.45 4.20
N ALA A 249 -6.80 -0.27 4.13
CA ALA A 249 -6.94 0.67 3.03
C ALA A 249 -5.64 0.71 2.21
N PHE A 250 -5.70 0.34 0.93
CA PHE A 250 -4.53 0.33 0.06
C PHE A 250 -4.64 1.46 -0.95
N TYR A 251 -3.65 2.34 -0.90
CA TYR A 251 -3.58 3.53 -1.72
C TYR A 251 -2.78 3.31 -2.99
N CYS A 252 -2.96 4.19 -3.97
CA CYS A 252 -2.28 4.13 -5.25
C CYS A 252 -0.77 4.33 -5.10
N GLY A 253 0.02 3.45 -5.72
CA GLY A 253 1.48 3.57 -5.73
C GLY A 253 2.01 4.80 -6.47
N PHE A 254 1.19 5.45 -7.31
CA PHE A 254 1.51 6.69 -8.01
C PHE A 254 0.96 7.93 -7.31
N ASP A 255 -0.33 7.88 -6.89
CA ASP A 255 -1.01 8.92 -6.12
C ASP A 255 -1.30 8.43 -4.70
N PRO A 256 -0.49 8.77 -3.72
CA PRO A 256 -0.63 8.24 -2.36
C PRO A 256 -1.86 8.75 -1.60
N ASP A 257 -2.63 9.68 -2.15
CA ASP A 257 -3.88 10.14 -1.55
C ASP A 257 -5.11 9.42 -2.11
N LYS A 258 -4.97 8.71 -3.23
CA LYS A 258 -6.06 8.00 -3.89
C LYS A 258 -6.20 6.59 -3.35
N LEU A 259 -7.36 6.27 -2.76
CA LEU A 259 -7.69 4.91 -2.32
C LEU A 259 -8.00 4.03 -3.55
N GLU A 260 -7.30 2.89 -3.68
CA GLU A 260 -7.49 1.93 -4.78
C GLU A 260 -8.15 0.63 -4.35
N HIS A 261 -7.80 0.14 -3.13
CA HIS A 261 -8.38 -1.11 -2.65
C HIS A 261 -8.73 -0.97 -1.16
N LEU A 262 -9.76 -1.68 -0.74
CA LEU A 262 -10.27 -1.66 0.63
C LEU A 262 -10.63 -3.08 1.05
N ILE A 263 -10.17 -3.51 2.22
CA ILE A 263 -10.55 -4.78 2.85
C ILE A 263 -11.21 -4.47 4.19
N ILE A 264 -12.32 -5.15 4.46
CA ILE A 264 -13.05 -5.12 5.73
C ILE A 264 -13.06 -6.55 6.26
N PRO A 265 -12.06 -6.91 7.10
CA PRO A 265 -11.82 -8.30 7.48
C PRO A 265 -13.00 -8.97 8.20
N GLU A 266 -13.68 -8.25 9.10
CA GLU A 266 -14.75 -8.81 9.92
C GLU A 266 -15.96 -9.29 9.13
N ILE A 267 -16.19 -8.72 7.93
CA ILE A 267 -17.26 -9.15 7.02
C ILE A 267 -16.72 -9.88 5.79
N ASN A 268 -15.43 -10.23 5.82
CA ASN A 268 -14.73 -10.94 4.74
C ASN A 268 -15.00 -10.36 3.35
N THR A 269 -14.89 -9.04 3.24
CA THR A 269 -15.24 -8.28 2.04
C THR A 269 -14.08 -7.41 1.57
N GLY A 270 -13.81 -7.47 0.26
CA GLY A 270 -12.78 -6.68 -0.40
C GLY A 270 -13.33 -5.89 -1.58
N PHE A 271 -12.77 -4.71 -1.78
CA PHE A 271 -13.00 -3.86 -2.94
C PHE A 271 -11.68 -3.59 -3.64
N SER A 272 -11.67 -3.73 -4.95
CA SER A 272 -10.51 -3.43 -5.79
C SER A 272 -10.92 -2.55 -6.95
N THR A 273 -10.06 -1.60 -7.33
CA THR A 273 -10.23 -0.90 -8.60
C THR A 273 -9.46 -1.64 -9.70
N ALA A 274 -9.93 -1.49 -10.94
CA ALA A 274 -9.25 -1.99 -12.13
C ALA A 274 -9.38 -0.96 -13.27
N GLY A 275 -8.36 -0.88 -14.12
CA GLY A 275 -8.33 0.07 -15.22
C GLY A 275 -7.14 -0.12 -16.14
N LYS A 276 -6.80 0.91 -16.92
CA LYS A 276 -5.71 0.87 -17.91
C LYS A 276 -4.34 0.55 -17.28
N TYR A 277 -4.09 0.99 -16.06
CA TYR A 277 -2.76 0.97 -15.45
C TYR A 277 -2.58 -0.17 -14.43
N HIS A 278 -3.66 -0.76 -13.97
CA HIS A 278 -3.66 -1.90 -13.07
C HIS A 278 -4.91 -2.75 -13.26
N SER A 279 -4.79 -4.02 -13.01
CA SER A 279 -5.88 -5.00 -13.09
C SER A 279 -5.80 -5.96 -11.90
N THR A 280 -6.87 -6.71 -11.70
CA THR A 280 -6.91 -7.83 -10.76
C THR A 280 -7.56 -9.03 -11.43
N ASP A 281 -6.98 -10.20 -11.23
CA ASP A 281 -7.51 -11.49 -11.67
C ASP A 281 -8.45 -12.09 -10.62
N ALA A 282 -8.72 -11.38 -9.52
CA ALA A 282 -9.62 -11.84 -8.46
C ALA A 282 -11.00 -12.18 -9.00
N CYS A 283 -11.53 -13.33 -8.55
CA CYS A 283 -12.88 -13.78 -8.90
C CYS A 283 -13.91 -12.90 -8.18
N ALA A 284 -14.36 -11.85 -8.87
CA ALA A 284 -15.28 -10.87 -8.30
C ALA A 284 -16.72 -11.38 -8.27
N ASN A 285 -17.42 -11.18 -7.14
CA ASN A 285 -18.86 -11.41 -7.00
C ASN A 285 -19.66 -10.41 -7.86
N LYS A 286 -19.12 -9.18 -8.00
CA LYS A 286 -19.72 -8.15 -8.86
C LYS A 286 -18.64 -7.24 -9.42
N ARG A 287 -18.76 -6.90 -10.70
CA ARG A 287 -17.99 -5.84 -11.35
C ARG A 287 -18.92 -4.67 -11.65
N VAL A 288 -18.47 -3.46 -11.39
CA VAL A 288 -19.21 -2.22 -11.66
C VAL A 288 -18.35 -1.37 -12.59
N ASP A 289 -18.88 -1.11 -13.77
CA ASP A 289 -18.20 -0.31 -14.79
C ASP A 289 -18.53 1.18 -14.62
N PHE A 290 -17.56 1.94 -14.14
CA PHE A 290 -17.70 3.38 -13.95
C PHE A 290 -17.63 4.17 -15.26
N ARG A 291 -17.26 3.54 -16.39
CA ARG A 291 -17.33 4.16 -17.71
C ARG A 291 -18.77 4.45 -18.12
N GLU A 292 -19.73 3.65 -17.64
CA GLU A 292 -21.17 3.87 -17.87
C GLU A 292 -21.73 5.11 -17.13
N LEU A 293 -20.92 5.72 -16.25
CA LEU A 293 -21.31 6.94 -15.53
C LEU A 293 -20.85 8.22 -16.24
N LEU A 294 -20.21 8.12 -17.40
CA LEU A 294 -19.81 9.27 -18.18
C LEU A 294 -21.03 9.88 -18.88
N ASP A 295 -21.11 11.21 -18.85
CA ASP A 295 -22.04 11.97 -19.66
C ASP A 295 -21.48 12.17 -21.06
N ASP A 296 -22.01 11.45 -22.05
CA ASP A 296 -21.60 11.51 -23.46
C ASP A 296 -21.64 12.94 -24.01
N SER A 297 -22.59 13.76 -23.56
CA SER A 297 -22.72 15.16 -23.97
C SER A 297 -21.60 16.02 -23.40
N ALA A 298 -21.11 15.71 -22.22
CA ALA A 298 -19.96 16.38 -21.62
C ALA A 298 -18.64 15.94 -22.25
N ILE A 299 -18.47 14.65 -22.55
CA ILE A 299 -17.27 14.13 -23.24
C ILE A 299 -17.13 14.73 -24.63
N SER A 300 -18.21 14.79 -25.42
CA SER A 300 -18.17 15.36 -26.77
C SER A 300 -17.73 16.83 -26.79
N LYS A 301 -17.87 17.56 -25.68
CA LYS A 301 -17.39 18.94 -25.54
C LYS A 301 -15.90 19.04 -25.17
N LEU A 302 -15.33 17.98 -24.60
CA LEU A 302 -13.93 17.94 -24.22
C LEU A 302 -12.98 17.70 -25.42
N GLY A 303 -13.56 17.34 -26.59
CA GLY A 303 -12.86 17.24 -27.88
C GLY A 303 -11.86 16.09 -27.99
N PRO A 304 -11.10 16.05 -29.10
CA PRO A 304 -10.16 14.95 -29.40
C PRO A 304 -8.95 14.88 -28.44
N GLU A 305 -8.86 15.77 -27.45
CA GLU A 305 -7.78 15.80 -26.46
C GLU A 305 -7.83 14.61 -25.47
N LEU A 306 -8.93 13.85 -25.45
CA LEU A 306 -9.11 12.68 -24.58
C LEU A 306 -8.70 11.33 -25.20
N GLU A 307 -8.25 11.29 -26.43
CA GLU A 307 -7.86 10.04 -27.13
C GLU A 307 -6.41 9.59 -26.88
N TYR A 308 -5.69 10.17 -25.92
CA TYR A 308 -4.28 9.85 -25.63
C TYR A 308 -4.05 9.05 -24.37
#